data_c38de5ec545ba7f70d1a37ee41dd0582
#
_entry.id   c38de5ec545ba7f70d1a37ee41dd0582
#
_cell.length_a   1.000
_cell.length_b   1.000
_cell.length_c   1.000
_cell.angle_alpha   90.00
_cell.angle_beta   90.00
_cell.angle_gamma   90.00
#
_symmetry.space_group_name_H-M   'P 1'
#
loop_
_entity.id
_entity.type
_entity.pdbx_description
1 polymer ?
#
loop_
_entity_poly.entity_id
_entity_poly.type
_entity_poly.pdbx_seq_one_letter_code
_entity_poly.pdbx_strand_id
1 'polypeptide(L)'
;LEKCTYCVPCHIMYGIGGAGTLSSGLINLRPDVGGDLHELVGDWDKAMELINYIDSIFVKFGAPEHVYEPNMEAINKLSALAARVNARIVPIRQRHMGTDGSRKVVEAMTQYLEGAGVAVMYATWALEVERGENGTFTVKTTRGVLNARAVLLAPGRGGAEWLVSQLKKLGASLDFGPVDIGVRVEVPYHVMRPLTDAVHDPKVILYTSKYDDKVRTFCTNPRGFVVKEVYSDGTIGVNGETYLEKKSENTNFAFLVTLRLTDPMEDTIEFGKSIARLATKLGGGKPLIQRLYDLERGQRSTWDRIRRSSISPTLKDVTPGDISLALPHRIVEDIIEGLKKLDELAPGVASPQTLIYAPEIKYYSARPTVDAHLMTTVPGLFVAGDGAGLSRGINVAAATGVLAARGILKYLSSAKT
;
A
#
# COMPACT_ATOMS: atom_id res chain seq x y z
N LEU A 1 16.18 10.30 6.27
CA LEU A 1 16.87 9.61 7.37
C LEU A 1 17.52 8.35 6.80
N GLU A 2 18.84 8.23 6.89
CA GLU A 2 19.58 7.04 6.40
C GLU A 2 19.31 5.77 7.22
N LYS A 3 18.76 5.92 8.43
CA LYS A 3 18.40 4.81 9.33
C LYS A 3 17.15 5.14 10.12
N CYS A 4 16.34 4.11 10.41
CA CYS A 4 15.22 4.24 11.34
C CYS A 4 15.73 4.63 12.73
N THR A 5 15.13 5.66 13.34
CA THR A 5 15.47 6.15 14.68
C THR A 5 14.58 5.56 15.78
N TYR A 6 13.69 4.62 15.42
CA TYR A 6 12.75 3.96 16.33
C TYR A 6 11.92 4.94 17.19
N CYS A 7 11.55 6.08 16.58
CA CYS A 7 10.75 7.11 17.26
C CYS A 7 9.36 6.58 17.64
N VAL A 8 8.90 7.00 18.83
CA VAL A 8 7.55 6.68 19.32
C VAL A 8 6.82 7.98 19.65
N PRO A 9 5.77 8.32 18.91
CA PRO A 9 5.21 7.64 17.73
C PRO A 9 6.14 7.71 16.51
N CYS A 10 5.94 6.81 15.55
CA CYS A 10 6.68 6.86 14.29
C CYS A 10 6.30 8.13 13.50
N HIS A 11 7.23 9.07 13.35
CA HIS A 11 6.98 10.36 12.71
C HIS A 11 6.70 10.27 11.19
N ILE A 12 6.98 9.11 10.57
CA ILE A 12 6.67 8.87 9.16
C ILE A 12 5.22 8.36 8.98
N MET A 13 4.72 7.59 9.96
CA MET A 13 3.43 6.90 9.85
C MET A 13 2.26 7.67 10.47
N TYR A 14 2.53 8.57 11.42
CA TYR A 14 1.53 9.32 12.17
C TYR A 14 1.57 10.82 11.83
N GLY A 15 0.49 11.50 12.15
CA GLY A 15 0.32 12.92 11.93
C GLY A 15 -0.59 13.25 10.74
N ILE A 16 -0.77 14.54 10.47
CA ILE A 16 -1.62 15.03 9.39
C ILE A 16 -1.08 14.54 8.04
N GLY A 17 -1.96 13.97 7.20
CA GLY A 17 -1.60 13.34 5.94
C GLY A 17 -1.02 11.92 6.07
N GLY A 18 -0.74 11.46 7.30
CA GLY A 18 -0.25 10.10 7.59
C GLY A 18 1.01 9.73 6.80
N ALA A 19 1.15 8.47 6.46
CA ALA A 19 2.29 7.95 5.68
C ALA A 19 2.42 8.58 4.27
N GLY A 20 1.34 9.18 3.73
CA GLY A 20 1.34 9.87 2.45
C GLY A 20 2.19 11.14 2.43
N THR A 21 2.28 11.85 3.56
CA THR A 21 2.98 13.13 3.67
C THR A 21 4.48 13.03 3.36
N LEU A 22 5.12 11.95 3.76
CA LEU A 22 6.56 11.71 3.55
C LEU A 22 6.83 10.60 2.52
N SER A 23 5.81 10.23 1.74
CA SER A 23 5.98 9.33 0.59
C SER A 23 6.50 10.08 -0.64
N SER A 24 6.71 9.35 -1.74
CA SER A 24 7.04 9.98 -3.04
C SER A 24 5.92 10.88 -3.59
N GLY A 25 4.74 10.87 -2.98
CA GLY A 25 3.62 11.72 -3.41
C GLY A 25 3.06 11.34 -4.79
N LEU A 26 3.09 10.05 -5.14
CA LEU A 26 2.53 9.58 -6.40
C LEU A 26 1.00 9.44 -6.28
N ILE A 27 0.29 10.21 -7.08
CA ILE A 27 -1.17 10.18 -7.20
C ILE A 27 -1.53 9.39 -8.45
N ASN A 28 -2.23 8.27 -8.27
CA ASN A 28 -2.75 7.47 -9.38
C ASN A 28 -4.15 7.98 -9.75
N LEU A 29 -4.34 8.46 -10.97
CA LEU A 29 -5.61 9.04 -11.42
C LEU A 29 -6.55 7.96 -11.97
N ARG A 30 -6.80 6.94 -11.12
CA ARG A 30 -7.60 5.79 -11.47
C ARG A 30 -8.25 5.17 -10.21
N PRO A 31 -9.55 4.80 -10.24
CA PRO A 31 -10.28 4.41 -9.04
C PRO A 31 -9.96 3.00 -8.53
N ASP A 32 -9.39 2.12 -9.36
CA ASP A 32 -8.96 0.75 -9.03
C ASP A 32 -7.46 0.64 -8.66
N VAL A 33 -6.79 1.78 -8.48
CA VAL A 33 -5.37 1.84 -8.10
C VAL A 33 -5.20 2.65 -6.82
N GLY A 34 -4.72 2.00 -5.79
CA GLY A 34 -4.65 2.55 -4.43
C GLY A 34 -5.93 2.32 -3.62
N GLY A 35 -6.74 1.37 -4.04
CA GLY A 35 -7.98 0.91 -3.44
C GLY A 35 -8.98 0.47 -4.50
N ASP A 36 -10.17 0.07 -4.06
CA ASP A 36 -11.25 -0.42 -4.90
C ASP A 36 -12.43 0.58 -4.83
N LEU A 37 -12.15 1.86 -5.17
CA LEU A 37 -13.11 2.95 -5.03
C LEU A 37 -14.37 2.73 -5.88
N HIS A 38 -14.22 2.14 -7.06
CA HIS A 38 -15.34 1.82 -7.96
C HIS A 38 -16.29 0.79 -7.35
N GLU A 39 -15.79 -0.16 -6.55
CA GLU A 39 -16.62 -1.11 -5.80
C GLU A 39 -17.33 -0.40 -4.63
N LEU A 40 -16.63 0.47 -3.91
CA LEU A 40 -17.20 1.26 -2.82
C LEU A 40 -18.35 2.16 -3.28
N VAL A 41 -18.19 2.80 -4.43
CA VAL A 41 -19.18 3.72 -5.01
C VAL A 41 -20.24 2.96 -5.79
N GLY A 42 -19.93 1.72 -6.24
CA GLY A 42 -20.81 0.89 -7.07
C GLY A 42 -20.93 1.36 -8.54
N ASP A 43 -20.09 2.31 -8.96
CA ASP A 43 -20.15 2.93 -10.29
C ASP A 43 -18.76 3.45 -10.66
N TRP A 44 -18.29 3.05 -11.86
CA TRP A 44 -16.96 3.43 -12.33
C TRP A 44 -16.84 4.93 -12.65
N ASP A 45 -17.84 5.48 -13.32
CA ASP A 45 -17.79 6.86 -13.79
C ASP A 45 -17.87 7.85 -12.63
N LYS A 46 -18.75 7.57 -11.65
CA LYS A 46 -18.79 8.34 -10.39
C LYS A 46 -17.49 8.24 -9.59
N ALA A 47 -16.88 7.07 -9.58
CA ALA A 47 -15.58 6.91 -8.93
C ALA A 47 -14.49 7.70 -9.66
N MET A 48 -14.50 7.73 -11.00
CA MET A 48 -13.59 8.59 -11.80
C MET A 48 -13.84 10.07 -11.57
N GLU A 49 -15.10 10.52 -11.53
CA GLU A 49 -15.44 11.91 -11.19
C GLU A 49 -14.86 12.31 -9.82
N LEU A 50 -14.95 11.41 -8.83
CA LEU A 50 -14.40 11.65 -7.51
C LEU A 50 -12.87 11.71 -7.51
N ILE A 51 -12.19 10.86 -8.28
CA ILE A 51 -10.73 10.91 -8.46
C ILE A 51 -10.32 12.24 -9.11
N ASN A 52 -11.01 12.68 -10.15
CA ASN A 52 -10.73 13.96 -10.82
C ASN A 52 -10.99 15.15 -9.87
N TYR A 53 -12.04 15.09 -9.07
CA TYR A 53 -12.32 16.10 -8.04
C TYR A 53 -11.20 16.18 -7.01
N ILE A 54 -10.71 15.05 -6.50
CA ILE A 54 -9.59 14.99 -5.56
C ILE A 54 -8.31 15.54 -6.20
N ASP A 55 -8.02 15.17 -7.43
CA ASP A 55 -6.86 15.68 -8.17
C ASP A 55 -6.90 17.23 -8.29
N SER A 56 -8.06 17.78 -8.60
CA SER A 56 -8.25 19.24 -8.67
C SER A 56 -8.01 19.92 -7.31
N ILE A 57 -8.36 19.25 -6.20
CA ILE A 57 -8.08 19.76 -4.85
C ILE A 57 -6.57 19.76 -4.60
N PHE A 58 -5.86 18.69 -4.92
CA PHE A 58 -4.40 18.64 -4.74
C PHE A 58 -3.70 19.74 -5.56
N VAL A 59 -4.10 19.93 -6.81
CA VAL A 59 -3.57 21.02 -7.65
C VAL A 59 -3.85 22.39 -7.03
N LYS A 60 -5.07 22.63 -6.55
CA LYS A 60 -5.46 23.88 -5.86
C LYS A 60 -4.53 24.18 -4.67
N PHE A 61 -4.05 23.15 -3.97
CA PHE A 61 -3.18 23.29 -2.81
C PHE A 61 -1.68 23.12 -3.13
N GLY A 62 -1.30 23.19 -4.41
CA GLY A 62 0.11 23.31 -4.84
C GLY A 62 0.73 22.02 -5.36
N ALA A 63 -0.06 20.98 -5.68
CA ALA A 63 0.48 19.86 -6.44
C ALA A 63 0.85 20.30 -7.86
N PRO A 64 1.92 19.75 -8.47
CA PRO A 64 2.33 20.08 -9.83
C PRO A 64 1.19 19.85 -10.85
N GLU A 65 1.04 20.73 -11.83
CA GLU A 65 0.05 20.58 -12.90
C GLU A 65 0.37 19.42 -13.86
N HIS A 66 1.65 19.07 -13.98
CA HIS A 66 2.12 18.03 -14.87
C HIS A 66 1.56 16.65 -14.50
N VAL A 67 1.01 15.96 -15.50
CA VAL A 67 0.54 14.58 -15.41
C VAL A 67 1.39 13.70 -16.32
N TYR A 68 1.90 12.61 -15.80
CA TYR A 68 2.55 11.58 -16.58
C TYR A 68 1.50 10.76 -17.30
N GLU A 69 1.40 10.96 -18.61
CA GLU A 69 0.50 10.19 -19.45
C GLU A 69 1.15 8.86 -19.85
N PRO A 70 0.39 7.76 -19.86
CA PRO A 70 0.90 6.48 -20.33
C PRO A 70 1.15 6.52 -21.85
N ASN A 71 2.25 5.90 -22.30
CA ASN A 71 2.51 5.71 -23.72
C ASN A 71 1.59 4.61 -24.27
N MET A 72 0.46 5.02 -24.86
CA MET A 72 -0.57 4.08 -25.32
C MET A 72 -0.10 3.17 -26.44
N GLU A 73 0.83 3.59 -27.32
CA GLU A 73 1.40 2.72 -28.36
C GLU A 73 2.20 1.58 -27.72
N ALA A 74 3.08 1.91 -26.78
CA ALA A 74 3.85 0.91 -26.05
C ALA A 74 2.93 -0.01 -25.22
N ILE A 75 1.92 0.54 -24.53
CA ILE A 75 0.94 -0.24 -23.77
C ILE A 75 0.17 -1.20 -24.69
N ASN A 76 -0.27 -0.79 -25.87
CA ASN A 76 -0.99 -1.68 -26.78
C ASN A 76 -0.11 -2.85 -27.23
N LYS A 77 1.16 -2.61 -27.54
CA LYS A 77 2.13 -3.67 -27.86
C LYS A 77 2.32 -4.64 -26.69
N LEU A 78 2.54 -4.10 -25.50
CA LEU A 78 2.70 -4.89 -24.27
C LEU A 78 1.42 -5.63 -23.87
N SER A 79 0.25 -5.05 -24.11
CA SER A 79 -1.04 -5.69 -23.84
C SER A 79 -1.28 -6.92 -24.71
N ALA A 80 -0.83 -6.88 -25.96
CA ALA A 80 -0.88 -8.04 -26.85
C ALA A 80 0.01 -9.20 -26.36
N LEU A 81 1.18 -8.89 -25.77
CA LEU A 81 2.02 -9.88 -25.11
C LEU A 81 1.40 -10.38 -23.80
N ALA A 82 0.89 -9.47 -22.99
CA ALA A 82 0.24 -9.79 -21.72
C ALA A 82 -0.94 -10.76 -21.88
N ALA A 83 -1.74 -10.58 -22.93
CA ALA A 83 -2.88 -11.46 -23.21
C ALA A 83 -2.47 -12.94 -23.42
N ARG A 84 -1.25 -13.20 -23.92
CA ARG A 84 -0.75 -14.58 -24.13
C ARG A 84 -0.51 -15.33 -22.83
N VAL A 85 -0.28 -14.62 -21.74
CA VAL A 85 0.12 -15.18 -20.45
C VAL A 85 -0.90 -14.92 -19.34
N ASN A 86 -2.14 -14.62 -19.70
CA ASN A 86 -3.21 -14.28 -18.76
C ASN A 86 -2.81 -13.11 -17.84
N ALA A 87 -2.21 -12.07 -18.45
CA ALA A 87 -1.82 -10.85 -17.75
C ALA A 87 -2.47 -9.61 -18.37
N ARG A 88 -2.50 -8.54 -17.63
CA ARG A 88 -2.91 -7.22 -18.12
C ARG A 88 -2.00 -6.14 -17.58
N ILE A 89 -1.74 -5.13 -18.40
CA ILE A 89 -1.08 -3.88 -18.00
C ILE A 89 -2.18 -2.85 -17.77
N VAL A 90 -2.05 -2.13 -16.67
CA VAL A 90 -3.02 -1.08 -16.32
C VAL A 90 -2.47 0.26 -16.82
N PRO A 91 -3.09 0.90 -17.82
CA PRO A 91 -2.73 2.24 -18.23
C PRO A 91 -3.16 3.22 -17.14
N ILE A 92 -2.21 3.94 -16.55
CA ILE A 92 -2.45 4.82 -15.43
C ILE A 92 -1.87 6.20 -15.74
N ARG A 93 -2.72 7.22 -15.68
CA ARG A 93 -2.29 8.60 -15.59
C ARG A 93 -1.82 8.88 -14.17
N GLN A 94 -0.69 9.54 -14.01
CA GLN A 94 -0.07 9.71 -12.69
C GLN A 94 0.41 11.14 -12.51
N ARG A 95 0.16 11.72 -11.33
CA ARG A 95 0.74 12.98 -10.88
C ARG A 95 1.75 12.70 -9.77
N HIS A 96 2.93 13.26 -9.89
CA HIS A 96 4.00 13.05 -8.93
C HIS A 96 4.33 14.35 -8.20
N MET A 97 4.03 14.42 -6.91
CA MET A 97 4.29 15.61 -6.09
C MET A 97 5.73 15.65 -5.57
N GLY A 98 6.38 14.49 -5.44
CA GLY A 98 7.61 14.36 -4.67
C GLY A 98 7.37 14.42 -3.16
N THR A 99 8.34 13.99 -2.37
CA THR A 99 8.25 14.00 -0.90
C THR A 99 8.11 15.43 -0.36
N ASP A 100 8.89 16.36 -0.89
CA ASP A 100 8.84 17.77 -0.48
C ASP A 100 7.53 18.45 -0.88
N GLY A 101 7.02 18.14 -2.08
CA GLY A 101 5.76 18.67 -2.59
C GLY A 101 4.55 18.14 -1.79
N SER A 102 4.54 16.86 -1.47
CA SER A 102 3.46 16.26 -0.65
C SER A 102 3.32 16.97 0.68
N ARG A 103 4.43 17.25 1.34
CA ARG A 103 4.44 17.99 2.61
C ARG A 103 3.85 19.38 2.46
N LYS A 104 4.26 20.15 1.43
CA LYS A 104 3.75 21.50 1.17
C LYS A 104 2.24 21.52 0.91
N VAL A 105 1.73 20.55 0.16
CA VAL A 105 0.30 20.40 -0.10
C VAL A 105 -0.46 20.16 1.20
N VAL A 106 0.00 19.24 2.05
CA VAL A 106 -0.62 18.94 3.33
C VAL A 106 -0.60 20.17 4.27
N GLU A 107 0.52 20.89 4.32
CA GLU A 107 0.64 22.15 5.08
C GLU A 107 -0.36 23.20 4.60
N ALA A 108 -0.48 23.42 3.27
CA ALA A 108 -1.43 24.39 2.70
C ALA A 108 -2.90 24.00 2.98
N MET A 109 -3.24 22.71 2.88
CA MET A 109 -4.57 22.21 3.23
C MET A 109 -4.88 22.42 4.71
N THR A 110 -3.91 22.17 5.58
CA THR A 110 -4.07 22.36 7.03
C THR A 110 -4.29 23.82 7.38
N GLN A 111 -3.49 24.73 6.84
CA GLN A 111 -3.66 26.18 7.04
C GLN A 111 -5.01 26.69 6.54
N TYR A 112 -5.48 26.17 5.41
CA TYR A 112 -6.81 26.48 4.91
C TYR A 112 -7.93 26.05 5.85
N LEU A 113 -7.83 24.85 6.43
CA LEU A 113 -8.81 24.34 7.40
C LEU A 113 -8.83 25.17 8.69
N GLU A 114 -7.65 25.49 9.22
CA GLU A 114 -7.53 26.36 10.42
C GLU A 114 -8.09 27.75 10.15
N GLY A 115 -7.79 28.33 9.00
CA GLY A 115 -8.36 29.61 8.56
C GLY A 115 -9.88 29.58 8.36
N ALA A 116 -10.46 28.42 8.08
CA ALA A 116 -11.91 28.21 8.02
C ALA A 116 -12.56 27.91 9.39
N GLY A 117 -11.79 27.96 10.48
CA GLY A 117 -12.29 27.77 11.84
C GLY A 117 -12.34 26.30 12.30
N VAL A 118 -11.68 25.39 11.58
CA VAL A 118 -11.52 24.00 12.03
C VAL A 118 -10.47 23.95 13.14
N ALA A 119 -10.82 23.42 14.30
CA ALA A 119 -9.88 23.24 15.41
C ALA A 119 -8.97 22.02 15.13
N VAL A 120 -7.67 22.25 14.93
CA VAL A 120 -6.67 21.20 14.79
C VAL A 120 -5.93 21.03 16.11
N MET A 121 -6.06 19.85 16.72
CA MET A 121 -5.45 19.55 18.02
C MET A 121 -4.12 18.78 17.81
N TYR A 122 -3.04 19.50 17.67
CA TYR A 122 -1.69 18.92 17.53
C TYR A 122 -1.23 18.21 18.80
N ALA A 123 -0.33 17.24 18.65
CA ALA A 123 0.22 16.44 19.76
C ALA A 123 -0.88 15.89 20.69
N THR A 124 -2.00 15.48 20.10
CA THR A 124 -3.18 14.98 20.82
C THR A 124 -3.55 13.61 20.28
N TRP A 125 -3.57 12.61 21.16
CA TRP A 125 -3.98 11.25 20.84
C TRP A 125 -5.43 11.05 21.21
N ALA A 126 -6.20 10.47 20.28
CA ALA A 126 -7.48 9.87 20.62
C ALA A 126 -7.20 8.51 21.28
N LEU A 127 -7.63 8.36 22.52
CA LEU A 127 -7.39 7.16 23.32
C LEU A 127 -8.56 6.19 23.20
N GLU A 128 -9.78 6.69 23.29
CA GLU A 128 -10.99 5.88 23.30
C GLU A 128 -12.16 6.66 22.71
N VAL A 129 -13.06 5.94 22.06
CA VAL A 129 -14.35 6.45 21.58
C VAL A 129 -15.45 5.64 22.23
N GLU A 130 -16.39 6.34 22.87
CA GLU A 130 -17.57 5.76 23.52
C GLU A 130 -18.83 6.33 22.88
N ARG A 131 -19.90 5.55 22.86
CA ARG A 131 -21.21 6.01 22.41
C ARG A 131 -22.16 6.04 23.57
N GLY A 132 -22.78 7.20 23.82
CA GLY A 132 -23.78 7.40 24.85
C GLY A 132 -25.16 6.88 24.43
N GLU A 133 -26.05 6.70 25.41
CA GLU A 133 -27.43 6.24 25.20
C GLU A 133 -28.25 7.17 24.28
N ASN A 134 -27.93 8.45 24.29
CA ASN A 134 -28.57 9.47 23.43
C ASN A 134 -28.03 9.47 21.99
N GLY A 135 -27.12 8.53 21.65
CA GLY A 135 -26.51 8.42 20.34
C GLY A 135 -25.36 9.39 20.05
N THR A 136 -24.99 10.26 21.01
CA THR A 136 -23.78 11.09 20.91
C THR A 136 -22.52 10.28 21.21
N PHE A 137 -21.37 10.80 20.80
CA PHE A 137 -20.08 10.19 21.04
C PHE A 137 -19.26 11.01 22.03
N THR A 138 -18.51 10.30 22.86
CA THR A 138 -17.48 10.87 23.74
C THR A 138 -16.12 10.36 23.26
N VAL A 139 -15.22 11.27 22.90
CA VAL A 139 -13.85 10.96 22.48
C VAL A 139 -12.89 11.38 23.59
N LYS A 140 -12.27 10.41 24.25
CA LYS A 140 -11.22 10.64 25.26
C LYS A 140 -9.90 10.87 24.56
N THR A 141 -9.23 11.93 24.93
CA THR A 141 -7.91 12.29 24.35
C THR A 141 -6.89 12.54 25.44
N THR A 142 -5.62 12.65 25.07
CA THR A 142 -4.53 13.03 25.98
C THR A 142 -4.66 14.48 26.52
N ARG A 143 -5.55 15.27 25.93
CA ARG A 143 -5.77 16.70 26.30
C ARG A 143 -7.20 16.99 26.76
N GLY A 144 -7.96 15.97 27.11
CA GLY A 144 -9.33 16.13 27.60
C GLY A 144 -10.35 15.31 26.81
N VAL A 145 -11.60 15.60 27.04
CA VAL A 145 -12.75 14.88 26.52
C VAL A 145 -13.51 15.75 25.53
N LEU A 146 -13.86 15.19 24.38
CA LEU A 146 -14.67 15.84 23.35
C LEU A 146 -16.01 15.13 23.21
N ASN A 147 -17.09 15.89 23.04
CA ASN A 147 -18.40 15.34 22.72
C ASN A 147 -18.79 15.68 21.28
N ALA A 148 -19.36 14.73 20.56
CA ALA A 148 -19.71 14.89 19.17
C ALA A 148 -21.02 14.17 18.82
N ARG A 149 -21.77 14.70 17.85
CA ARG A 149 -22.95 14.03 17.27
C ARG A 149 -22.60 13.00 16.21
N ALA A 150 -21.44 13.15 15.58
CA ALA A 150 -20.88 12.21 14.62
C ALA A 150 -19.36 12.18 14.76
N VAL A 151 -18.75 11.02 14.49
CA VAL A 151 -17.29 10.83 14.55
C VAL A 151 -16.82 10.18 13.25
N LEU A 152 -15.76 10.72 12.67
CA LEU A 152 -15.01 10.11 11.57
C LEU A 152 -13.67 9.60 12.10
N LEU A 153 -13.44 8.30 11.99
CA LEU A 153 -12.18 7.66 12.35
C LEU A 153 -11.33 7.45 11.08
N ALA A 154 -10.26 8.22 10.96
CA ALA A 154 -9.34 8.17 9.84
C ALA A 154 -7.86 8.17 10.29
N PRO A 155 -7.44 7.22 11.15
CA PRO A 155 -6.15 7.28 11.84
C PRO A 155 -4.95 6.92 10.94
N GLY A 156 -5.17 6.58 9.68
CA GLY A 156 -4.12 6.12 8.76
C GLY A 156 -3.53 4.75 9.15
N ARG A 157 -2.45 4.36 8.48
CA ARG A 157 -1.82 3.04 8.70
C ARG A 157 -1.32 2.85 10.12
N GLY A 158 -0.72 3.89 10.69
CA GLY A 158 -0.19 3.81 12.05
C GLY A 158 -1.25 3.53 13.12
N GLY A 159 -2.49 4.00 12.92
CA GLY A 159 -3.59 3.81 13.85
C GLY A 159 -4.55 2.66 13.51
N ALA A 160 -4.22 1.78 12.56
CA ALA A 160 -5.12 0.72 12.11
C ALA A 160 -5.53 -0.25 13.23
N GLU A 161 -4.59 -0.69 14.06
CA GLU A 161 -4.87 -1.59 15.19
C GLU A 161 -5.76 -0.92 16.24
N TRP A 162 -5.48 0.36 16.55
CA TRP A 162 -6.33 1.15 17.43
C TRP A 162 -7.76 1.26 16.88
N LEU A 163 -7.91 1.57 15.58
CA LEU A 163 -9.21 1.66 14.93
C LEU A 163 -10.01 0.36 15.07
N VAL A 164 -9.39 -0.78 14.75
CA VAL A 164 -10.03 -2.09 14.88
C VAL A 164 -10.48 -2.35 16.31
N SER A 165 -9.67 -1.99 17.31
CA SER A 165 -10.02 -2.12 18.72
C SER A 165 -11.23 -1.27 19.09
N GLN A 166 -11.29 -0.01 18.61
CA GLN A 166 -12.42 0.89 18.88
C GLN A 166 -13.69 0.39 18.20
N LEU A 167 -13.62 -0.03 16.94
CA LEU A 167 -14.77 -0.55 16.21
C LEU A 167 -15.35 -1.80 16.87
N LYS A 168 -14.50 -2.73 17.34
CA LYS A 168 -14.95 -3.90 18.11
C LYS A 168 -15.66 -3.51 19.40
N LYS A 169 -15.11 -2.55 20.17
CA LYS A 169 -15.73 -2.05 21.40
C LYS A 169 -17.10 -1.40 21.15
N LEU A 170 -17.23 -0.69 20.04
CA LEU A 170 -18.47 -0.03 19.65
C LEU A 170 -19.49 -0.97 18.98
N GLY A 171 -19.16 -2.24 18.78
CA GLY A 171 -20.04 -3.23 18.18
C GLY A 171 -20.19 -3.08 16.66
N ALA A 172 -19.24 -2.42 15.99
CA ALA A 172 -19.24 -2.35 14.53
C ALA A 172 -18.83 -3.68 13.90
N SER A 173 -19.52 -4.07 12.82
CA SER A 173 -19.18 -5.27 12.05
C SER A 173 -17.86 -5.05 11.29
N LEU A 174 -17.00 -6.06 11.36
CA LEU A 174 -15.69 -6.07 10.71
C LEU A 174 -15.55 -7.31 9.84
N ASP A 175 -14.88 -7.15 8.71
CA ASP A 175 -14.46 -8.22 7.81
C ASP A 175 -12.94 -8.16 7.61
N PHE A 176 -12.32 -9.30 7.40
CA PHE A 176 -10.90 -9.37 7.07
C PHE A 176 -10.71 -9.23 5.57
N GLY A 177 -9.93 -8.21 5.18
CA GLY A 177 -9.51 -8.04 3.80
C GLY A 177 -8.50 -9.09 3.36
N PRO A 178 -8.12 -9.11 2.07
CA PRO A 178 -7.01 -9.94 1.60
C PRO A 178 -5.69 -9.49 2.21
N VAL A 179 -4.66 -10.32 2.07
CA VAL A 179 -3.28 -9.96 2.34
C VAL A 179 -2.46 -10.18 1.08
N ASP A 180 -1.56 -9.24 0.76
CA ASP A 180 -0.58 -9.43 -0.29
C ASP A 180 0.74 -9.88 0.33
N ILE A 181 1.20 -11.07 -0.07
CA ILE A 181 2.45 -11.65 0.40
C ILE A 181 3.31 -11.98 -0.81
N GLY A 182 4.57 -11.64 -0.73
CA GLY A 182 5.50 -11.94 -1.80
C GLY A 182 6.92 -11.49 -1.51
N VAL A 183 7.55 -10.97 -2.53
CA VAL A 183 8.97 -10.68 -2.57
C VAL A 183 9.24 -9.34 -3.23
N ARG A 184 10.42 -8.77 -2.96
CA ARG A 184 11.01 -7.71 -3.78
C ARG A 184 11.96 -8.34 -4.77
N VAL A 185 11.77 -8.03 -6.04
CA VAL A 185 12.58 -8.51 -7.15
C VAL A 185 13.54 -7.39 -7.57
N GLU A 186 14.80 -7.73 -7.81
CA GLU A 186 15.81 -6.80 -8.29
C GLU A 186 16.47 -7.37 -9.54
N VAL A 187 16.47 -6.57 -10.61
CA VAL A 187 17.02 -6.90 -11.93
C VAL A 187 17.84 -5.72 -12.46
N PRO A 188 18.71 -5.92 -13.47
CA PRO A 188 19.35 -4.81 -14.16
C PRO A 188 18.30 -3.84 -14.72
N TYR A 189 18.57 -2.53 -14.63
CA TYR A 189 17.58 -1.52 -14.95
C TYR A 189 16.96 -1.65 -16.35
N HIS A 190 17.78 -2.07 -17.33
CA HIS A 190 17.34 -2.21 -18.73
C HIS A 190 16.29 -3.31 -18.93
N VAL A 191 16.22 -4.31 -18.04
CA VAL A 191 15.25 -5.42 -18.12
C VAL A 191 13.81 -4.91 -17.97
N MET A 192 13.58 -3.95 -17.08
CA MET A 192 12.23 -3.41 -16.85
C MET A 192 11.88 -2.21 -17.75
N ARG A 193 12.81 -1.74 -18.60
CA ARG A 193 12.57 -0.59 -19.49
C ARG A 193 11.34 -0.73 -20.38
N PRO A 194 11.05 -1.89 -20.98
CA PRO A 194 9.83 -2.01 -21.80
C PRO A 194 8.56 -1.58 -21.04
N LEU A 195 8.50 -1.87 -19.75
CA LEU A 195 7.37 -1.49 -18.88
C LEU A 195 7.49 -0.07 -18.33
N THR A 196 8.66 0.32 -17.85
CA THR A 196 8.87 1.62 -17.19
C THR A 196 8.91 2.79 -18.18
N ASP A 197 9.28 2.55 -19.45
CA ASP A 197 9.19 3.54 -20.52
C ASP A 197 7.74 3.70 -21.02
N ALA A 198 6.88 2.70 -20.81
CA ALA A 198 5.46 2.76 -21.16
C ALA A 198 4.60 3.44 -20.08
N VAL A 199 4.90 3.21 -18.81
CA VAL A 199 4.19 3.78 -17.65
C VAL A 199 5.20 4.06 -16.55
N HIS A 200 5.09 5.21 -15.88
CA HIS A 200 6.04 5.65 -14.84
C HIS A 200 6.19 4.63 -13.69
N ASP A 201 5.07 4.11 -13.16
CA ASP A 201 5.03 2.99 -12.20
C ASP A 201 4.10 1.89 -12.73
N PRO A 202 4.61 0.96 -13.55
CA PRO A 202 3.79 -0.03 -14.25
C PRO A 202 3.11 -1.00 -13.27
N LYS A 203 1.81 -1.18 -13.46
CA LYS A 203 1.01 -2.20 -12.77
C LYS A 203 0.70 -3.31 -13.75
N VAL A 204 1.37 -4.45 -13.59
CA VAL A 204 1.06 -5.69 -14.29
C VAL A 204 0.31 -6.60 -13.32
N ILE A 205 -0.86 -7.05 -13.72
CA ILE A 205 -1.69 -8.00 -12.99
C ILE A 205 -1.77 -9.26 -13.83
N LEU A 206 -1.49 -10.39 -13.23
CA LEU A 206 -1.57 -11.71 -13.87
C LEU A 206 -2.25 -12.71 -12.93
N TYR A 207 -2.73 -13.81 -13.52
CA TYR A 207 -3.26 -14.94 -12.78
C TYR A 207 -2.42 -16.18 -13.09
N THR A 208 -2.07 -16.92 -12.04
CA THR A 208 -1.29 -18.15 -12.19
C THR A 208 -2.15 -19.27 -12.75
N SER A 209 -1.54 -20.15 -13.56
CA SER A 209 -2.27 -21.26 -14.18
C SER A 209 -2.52 -22.38 -13.20
N LYS A 210 -1.63 -22.55 -12.21
CA LYS A 210 -1.69 -23.65 -11.25
C LYS A 210 -2.76 -23.43 -10.17
N TYR A 211 -2.88 -22.21 -9.65
CA TYR A 211 -3.74 -21.91 -8.52
C TYR A 211 -4.80 -20.85 -8.81
N ASP A 212 -4.75 -20.20 -9.97
CA ASP A 212 -5.59 -19.06 -10.36
C ASP A 212 -5.48 -17.89 -9.39
N ASP A 213 -4.32 -17.77 -8.75
CA ASP A 213 -4.05 -16.69 -7.82
C ASP A 213 -3.64 -15.40 -8.55
N LYS A 214 -4.13 -14.29 -8.03
CA LYS A 214 -3.77 -12.97 -8.53
C LYS A 214 -2.37 -12.60 -8.07
N VAL A 215 -1.47 -12.39 -9.03
CA VAL A 215 -0.11 -11.89 -8.80
C VAL A 215 0.05 -10.54 -9.48
N ARG A 216 0.76 -9.62 -8.85
CA ARG A 216 0.93 -8.27 -9.40
C ARG A 216 2.28 -7.66 -9.10
N THR A 217 2.75 -6.80 -10.01
CA THR A 217 3.83 -5.86 -9.71
C THR A 217 3.28 -4.70 -8.86
N PHE A 218 4.12 -4.18 -7.98
CA PHE A 218 3.78 -3.04 -7.14
C PHE A 218 5.02 -2.22 -6.83
N CYS A 219 4.89 -0.88 -6.74
CA CYS A 219 5.95 0.03 -6.35
C CYS A 219 7.27 -0.27 -7.10
N THR A 220 7.21 -0.14 -8.44
CA THR A 220 8.38 -0.29 -9.30
C THR A 220 9.29 0.93 -9.14
N ASN A 221 10.56 0.69 -8.89
CA ASN A 221 11.58 1.70 -8.63
C ASN A 221 12.68 1.63 -9.69
N PRO A 222 12.54 2.33 -10.83
CA PRO A 222 13.56 2.38 -11.85
C PRO A 222 14.85 2.99 -11.31
N ARG A 223 15.96 2.29 -11.47
CA ARG A 223 17.28 2.70 -10.94
C ARG A 223 17.26 3.03 -9.44
N GLY A 224 16.38 2.34 -8.70
CA GLY A 224 16.16 2.51 -7.28
C GLY A 224 16.96 1.54 -6.42
N PHE A 225 16.64 1.54 -5.14
CA PHE A 225 17.32 0.74 -4.12
C PHE A 225 16.30 -0.12 -3.37
N VAL A 226 16.68 -1.35 -3.07
CA VAL A 226 15.93 -2.17 -2.12
C VAL A 226 16.28 -1.68 -0.72
N VAL A 227 15.26 -1.54 0.14
CA VAL A 227 15.43 -1.07 1.52
C VAL A 227 14.81 -2.05 2.51
N LYS A 228 15.40 -2.11 3.71
CA LYS A 228 14.85 -2.87 4.82
C LYS A 228 13.74 -2.06 5.49
N GLU A 229 12.63 -2.71 5.76
CA GLU A 229 11.49 -2.17 6.51
C GLU A 229 11.43 -2.86 7.87
N VAL A 230 11.25 -2.09 8.94
CA VAL A 230 11.11 -2.60 10.31
C VAL A 230 9.71 -2.26 10.78
N TYR A 231 8.91 -3.28 11.10
CA TYR A 231 7.55 -3.10 11.60
C TYR A 231 7.54 -2.79 13.10
N SER A 232 6.41 -2.32 13.61
CA SER A 232 6.24 -1.91 15.01
C SER A 232 6.45 -3.06 16.01
N ASP A 233 6.22 -4.30 15.60
CA ASP A 233 6.45 -5.52 16.37
C ASP A 233 7.89 -6.06 16.26
N GLY A 234 8.79 -5.33 15.60
CA GLY A 234 10.18 -5.71 15.39
C GLY A 234 10.41 -6.72 14.26
N THR A 235 9.37 -7.13 13.56
CA THR A 235 9.53 -7.96 12.36
C THR A 235 10.13 -7.18 11.20
N ILE A 236 10.78 -7.90 10.29
CA ILE A 236 11.53 -7.34 9.17
C ILE A 236 10.81 -7.65 7.86
N GLY A 237 10.73 -6.65 7.01
CA GLY A 237 10.32 -6.76 5.62
C GLY A 237 11.26 -6.02 4.69
N VAL A 238 10.87 -5.95 3.43
CA VAL A 238 11.56 -5.18 2.40
C VAL A 238 10.61 -4.23 1.69
N ASN A 239 11.18 -3.16 1.15
CA ASN A 239 10.50 -2.19 0.29
C ASN A 239 11.50 -1.66 -0.76
N GLY A 240 11.09 -0.70 -1.58
CA GLY A 240 11.95 -0.04 -2.54
C GLY A 240 11.84 1.46 -2.48
N GLU A 241 12.93 2.14 -2.81
CA GLU A 241 13.02 3.59 -2.86
C GLU A 241 13.70 4.07 -4.14
N THR A 242 13.29 5.24 -4.63
CA THR A 242 13.92 5.94 -5.74
C THR A 242 14.29 7.35 -5.29
N TYR A 243 15.55 7.70 -5.48
CA TYR A 243 16.06 9.05 -5.21
C TYR A 243 16.15 9.87 -6.49
N LEU A 244 16.04 11.18 -6.41
CA LEU A 244 16.18 12.07 -7.58
C LEU A 244 17.62 12.08 -8.10
N GLU A 245 18.58 12.22 -7.21
CA GLU A 245 20.00 12.41 -7.57
C GLU A 245 20.80 11.10 -7.58
N LYS A 246 20.46 10.16 -6.69
CA LYS A 246 21.19 8.90 -6.56
C LYS A 246 20.49 7.79 -7.33
N LYS A 247 21.17 7.20 -8.28
CA LYS A 247 20.65 6.11 -9.12
C LYS A 247 21.50 4.85 -8.98
N SER A 248 20.86 3.70 -8.95
CA SER A 248 21.53 2.40 -9.06
C SER A 248 21.55 1.90 -10.50
N GLU A 249 22.25 0.80 -10.73
CA GLU A 249 22.21 0.09 -12.02
C GLU A 249 21.05 -0.91 -12.14
N ASN A 250 20.20 -0.97 -11.09
CA ASN A 250 19.11 -1.94 -11.00
C ASN A 250 17.74 -1.24 -10.94
N THR A 251 16.72 -1.95 -11.38
CA THR A 251 15.32 -1.67 -11.07
C THR A 251 14.84 -2.72 -10.10
N ASN A 252 14.06 -2.30 -9.10
CA ASN A 252 13.41 -3.24 -8.20
C ASN A 252 11.90 -2.99 -8.16
N PHE A 253 11.15 -4.03 -7.86
CA PHE A 253 9.70 -3.98 -7.72
C PHE A 253 9.21 -5.04 -6.75
N ALA A 254 8.09 -4.77 -6.05
CA ALA A 254 7.38 -5.79 -5.31
C ALA A 254 6.64 -6.72 -6.27
N PHE A 255 6.68 -8.01 -6.01
CA PHE A 255 5.92 -9.02 -6.72
C PHE A 255 5.09 -9.81 -5.72
N LEU A 256 3.79 -9.55 -5.73
CA LEU A 256 2.89 -9.86 -4.63
C LEU A 256 1.76 -10.78 -5.08
N VAL A 257 1.53 -11.84 -4.32
CA VAL A 257 0.40 -12.75 -4.43
C VAL A 257 -0.70 -12.28 -3.50
N THR A 258 -1.90 -12.07 -4.02
CA THR A 258 -3.07 -11.66 -3.25
C THR A 258 -3.81 -12.88 -2.73
N LEU A 259 -3.92 -13.01 -1.41
CA LEU A 259 -4.59 -14.13 -0.75
C LEU A 259 -5.81 -13.67 0.01
N ARG A 260 -6.89 -14.44 -0.07
CA ARG A 260 -8.03 -14.41 0.84
C ARG A 260 -8.05 -15.70 1.64
N LEU A 261 -8.18 -15.58 2.94
CA LEU A 261 -8.34 -16.74 3.81
C LEU A 261 -9.81 -16.88 4.17
N THR A 262 -10.21 -18.11 4.44
CA THR A 262 -11.56 -18.47 4.83
C THR A 262 -11.52 -19.21 6.18
N ASP A 263 -12.72 -19.46 6.75
CA ASP A 263 -12.86 -20.21 7.99
C ASP A 263 -11.96 -21.49 8.01
N PRO A 264 -11.30 -21.82 9.13
CA PRO A 264 -11.32 -21.15 10.44
C PRO A 264 -10.30 -20.01 10.61
N MET A 265 -9.46 -19.75 9.63
CA MET A 265 -8.39 -18.75 9.72
C MET A 265 -8.71 -17.55 8.81
N GLU A 266 -9.59 -16.69 9.26
CA GLU A 266 -9.97 -15.49 8.53
C GLU A 266 -9.00 -14.31 8.71
N ASP A 267 -8.25 -14.30 9.82
CA ASP A 267 -7.33 -13.20 10.18
C ASP A 267 -6.08 -13.20 9.29
N THR A 268 -6.20 -12.54 8.15
CA THR A 268 -5.10 -12.37 7.17
C THR A 268 -3.94 -11.54 7.73
N ILE A 269 -4.18 -10.68 8.71
CA ILE A 269 -3.15 -9.85 9.35
C ILE A 269 -2.24 -10.75 10.17
N GLU A 270 -2.82 -11.61 11.04
CA GLU A 270 -2.03 -12.53 11.86
C GLU A 270 -1.30 -13.56 11.01
N PHE A 271 -1.91 -14.02 9.92
CA PHE A 271 -1.26 -14.90 8.95
C PHE A 271 -0.01 -14.23 8.35
N GLY A 272 -0.14 -13.00 7.84
CA GLY A 272 1.01 -12.26 7.31
C GLY A 272 2.09 -11.99 8.39
N LYS A 273 1.68 -11.62 9.61
CA LYS A 273 2.61 -11.45 10.75
C LYS A 273 3.36 -12.73 11.09
N SER A 274 2.71 -13.89 11.03
CA SER A 274 3.37 -15.18 11.28
C SER A 274 4.48 -15.46 10.28
N ILE A 275 4.26 -15.14 8.99
CA ILE A 275 5.27 -15.24 7.93
C ILE A 275 6.42 -14.24 8.17
N ALA A 276 6.10 -12.99 8.51
CA ALA A 276 7.11 -11.98 8.82
C ALA A 276 7.99 -12.39 10.00
N ARG A 277 7.40 -12.92 11.07
CA ARG A 277 8.13 -13.45 12.24
C ARG A 277 9.06 -14.60 11.86
N LEU A 278 8.56 -15.55 11.05
CA LEU A 278 9.36 -16.68 10.58
C LEU A 278 10.54 -16.22 9.72
N ALA A 279 10.28 -15.36 8.75
CA ALA A 279 11.33 -14.80 7.88
C ALA A 279 12.37 -14.00 8.68
N THR A 280 11.92 -13.18 9.65
CA THR A 280 12.82 -12.43 10.56
C THR A 280 13.73 -13.35 11.34
N LYS A 281 13.19 -14.46 11.87
CA LYS A 281 13.97 -15.47 12.60
C LYS A 281 15.00 -16.14 11.70
N LEU A 282 14.61 -16.58 10.51
CA LEU A 282 15.49 -17.23 9.53
C LEU A 282 16.59 -16.28 9.03
N GLY A 283 16.27 -15.01 8.87
CA GLY A 283 17.22 -13.97 8.45
C GLY A 283 18.11 -13.44 9.57
N GLY A 284 17.90 -13.83 10.83
CA GLY A 284 18.63 -13.31 11.98
C GLY A 284 18.44 -11.80 12.17
N GLY A 285 17.21 -11.29 11.96
CA GLY A 285 16.88 -9.86 12.04
C GLY A 285 17.21 -9.07 10.76
N LYS A 286 17.45 -9.77 9.64
CA LYS A 286 17.72 -9.19 8.32
C LYS A 286 16.80 -9.81 7.28
N PRO A 287 16.49 -9.09 6.17
CA PRO A 287 15.79 -9.70 5.05
C PRO A 287 16.57 -10.89 4.46
N LEU A 288 15.84 -11.89 4.00
CA LEU A 288 16.43 -12.97 3.21
C LEU A 288 16.72 -12.48 1.78
N ILE A 289 17.82 -12.94 1.19
CA ILE A 289 18.13 -12.78 -0.23
C ILE A 289 18.41 -14.13 -0.87
N GLN A 290 17.86 -14.36 -2.08
CA GLN A 290 18.04 -15.58 -2.85
C GLN A 290 18.08 -15.26 -4.35
N ARG A 291 18.86 -16.03 -5.13
CA ARG A 291 18.76 -15.97 -6.59
C ARG A 291 17.57 -16.80 -7.07
N LEU A 292 16.92 -16.37 -8.13
CA LEU A 292 15.82 -17.14 -8.73
C LEU A 292 16.27 -18.57 -9.10
N TYR A 293 17.48 -18.73 -9.64
CA TYR A 293 18.05 -20.03 -9.94
C TYR A 293 18.08 -21.00 -8.75
N ASP A 294 18.44 -20.48 -7.57
CA ASP A 294 18.54 -21.29 -6.37
C ASP A 294 17.13 -21.61 -5.81
N LEU A 295 16.20 -20.64 -5.88
CA LEU A 295 14.82 -20.81 -5.45
C LEU A 295 14.09 -21.91 -6.26
N GLU A 296 14.21 -21.87 -7.60
CA GLU A 296 13.62 -22.88 -8.49
C GLU A 296 14.09 -24.31 -8.21
N ARG A 297 15.27 -24.46 -7.61
CA ARG A 297 15.88 -25.76 -7.28
C ARG A 297 15.72 -26.16 -5.81
N GLY A 298 15.00 -25.37 -5.02
CA GLY A 298 14.89 -25.58 -3.59
C GLY A 298 16.25 -25.52 -2.87
N GLN A 299 17.16 -24.68 -3.34
CA GLN A 299 18.51 -24.53 -2.81
C GLN A 299 18.69 -23.16 -2.16
N ARG A 300 19.16 -23.12 -0.93
CA ARG A 300 19.54 -21.86 -0.31
C ARG A 300 20.62 -21.14 -1.12
N SER A 301 20.54 -19.82 -1.23
CA SER A 301 21.68 -19.03 -1.70
C SER A 301 22.74 -18.90 -0.61
N THR A 302 23.97 -18.67 -1.03
CA THR A 302 25.13 -18.33 -0.19
C THR A 302 25.78 -17.07 -0.75
N TRP A 303 26.64 -16.41 0.01
CA TRP A 303 27.37 -15.25 -0.51
C TRP A 303 28.17 -15.58 -1.79
N ASP A 304 28.74 -16.78 -1.88
CA ASP A 304 29.48 -17.19 -3.08
C ASP A 304 28.56 -17.34 -4.28
N ARG A 305 27.34 -17.82 -4.09
CA ARG A 305 26.32 -17.89 -5.16
C ARG A 305 25.82 -16.51 -5.55
N ILE A 306 25.56 -15.62 -4.59
CA ILE A 306 25.13 -14.23 -4.86
C ILE A 306 26.22 -13.48 -5.63
N ARG A 307 27.49 -13.59 -5.21
CA ARG A 307 28.63 -12.94 -5.92
C ARG A 307 28.86 -13.40 -7.35
N ARG A 308 28.35 -14.57 -7.72
CA ARG A 308 28.37 -15.06 -9.12
C ARG A 308 27.28 -14.44 -10.00
N SER A 309 26.29 -13.77 -9.40
CA SER A 309 25.30 -13.02 -10.17
C SER A 309 25.95 -11.79 -10.80
N SER A 310 25.51 -11.46 -12.03
CA SER A 310 25.85 -10.18 -12.67
C SER A 310 25.17 -8.98 -12.00
N ILE A 311 24.18 -9.25 -11.12
CA ILE A 311 23.43 -8.24 -10.40
C ILE A 311 24.06 -8.02 -9.03
N SER A 312 24.55 -6.81 -8.78
CA SER A 312 25.05 -6.43 -7.46
C SER A 312 23.85 -5.99 -6.58
N PRO A 313 23.60 -6.66 -5.43
CA PRO A 313 22.51 -6.29 -4.54
C PRO A 313 22.62 -4.83 -4.10
N THR A 314 21.54 -4.05 -4.18
CA THR A 314 21.53 -2.67 -3.66
C THR A 314 21.35 -2.65 -2.15
N LEU A 315 20.62 -3.59 -1.55
CA LEU A 315 20.56 -3.80 -0.11
C LEU A 315 21.67 -4.76 0.33
N LYS A 316 22.62 -4.27 1.13
CA LYS A 316 23.76 -5.07 1.62
C LYS A 316 23.48 -5.78 2.95
N ASP A 317 22.59 -5.21 3.79
CA ASP A 317 22.22 -5.77 5.11
C ASP A 317 21.16 -6.85 4.98
N VAL A 318 21.56 -8.00 4.42
CA VAL A 318 20.70 -9.14 4.10
C VAL A 318 21.36 -10.47 4.51
N THR A 319 20.56 -11.53 4.62
CA THR A 319 21.02 -12.90 4.87
C THR A 319 20.73 -13.76 3.64
N PRO A 320 21.76 -14.30 2.95
CA PRO A 320 21.54 -15.31 1.93
C PRO A 320 20.90 -16.55 2.52
N GLY A 321 19.77 -16.97 1.96
CA GLY A 321 18.97 -18.02 2.55
C GLY A 321 18.12 -18.78 1.54
N ASP A 322 17.14 -19.49 2.06
CA ASP A 322 16.08 -20.14 1.32
C ASP A 322 14.74 -19.51 1.72
N ILE A 323 14.18 -18.76 0.77
CA ILE A 323 12.91 -18.04 0.95
C ILE A 323 11.74 -19.02 1.09
N SER A 324 11.85 -20.22 0.49
CA SER A 324 10.81 -21.25 0.58
C SER A 324 10.59 -21.80 2.00
N LEU A 325 11.54 -21.59 2.91
CA LEU A 325 11.37 -21.92 4.33
C LEU A 325 10.49 -20.91 5.10
N ALA A 326 10.34 -19.70 4.54
CA ALA A 326 9.55 -18.63 5.16
C ALA A 326 8.18 -18.47 4.51
N LEU A 327 8.12 -18.56 3.18
CA LEU A 327 6.88 -18.39 2.42
C LEU A 327 6.17 -19.74 2.22
N PRO A 328 4.83 -19.77 2.32
CA PRO A 328 4.05 -20.95 1.96
C PRO A 328 4.37 -21.42 0.53
N HIS A 329 4.40 -22.73 0.31
CA HIS A 329 4.74 -23.35 -0.98
C HIS A 329 3.92 -22.77 -2.14
N ARG A 330 2.61 -22.56 -1.96
CA ARG A 330 1.72 -21.97 -2.96
C ARG A 330 2.20 -20.59 -3.42
N ILE A 331 2.62 -19.74 -2.48
CA ILE A 331 3.13 -18.38 -2.79
C ILE A 331 4.45 -18.48 -3.56
N VAL A 332 5.33 -19.40 -3.21
CA VAL A 332 6.61 -19.61 -3.91
C VAL A 332 6.37 -20.04 -5.37
N GLU A 333 5.46 -20.98 -5.58
CA GLU A 333 5.06 -21.45 -6.92
C GLU A 333 4.46 -20.31 -7.75
N ASP A 334 3.55 -19.51 -7.15
CA ASP A 334 2.93 -18.37 -7.82
C ASP A 334 3.96 -17.30 -8.21
N ILE A 335 4.97 -17.06 -7.36
CA ILE A 335 6.06 -16.12 -7.66
C ILE A 335 6.89 -16.62 -8.83
N ILE A 336 7.29 -17.90 -8.82
CA ILE A 336 8.10 -18.48 -9.88
C ILE A 336 7.33 -18.48 -11.21
N GLU A 337 6.08 -18.96 -11.21
CA GLU A 337 5.24 -18.95 -12.40
C GLU A 337 4.99 -17.53 -12.91
N GLY A 338 4.66 -16.62 -11.98
CA GLY A 338 4.37 -15.23 -12.29
C GLY A 338 5.59 -14.50 -12.90
N LEU A 339 6.80 -14.75 -12.40
CA LEU A 339 8.03 -14.18 -12.99
C LEU A 339 8.26 -14.70 -14.40
N LYS A 340 8.01 -15.99 -14.68
CA LYS A 340 8.09 -16.55 -16.02
C LYS A 340 7.07 -15.94 -16.98
N LYS A 341 5.85 -15.65 -16.50
CA LYS A 341 4.85 -14.93 -17.29
C LYS A 341 5.25 -13.46 -17.52
N LEU A 342 5.82 -12.82 -16.52
CA LEU A 342 6.28 -11.43 -16.63
C LEU A 342 7.47 -11.31 -17.60
N ASP A 343 8.26 -12.37 -17.79
CA ASP A 343 9.39 -12.41 -18.72
C ASP A 343 8.98 -12.20 -20.19
N GLU A 344 7.74 -12.55 -20.56
CA GLU A 344 7.18 -12.25 -21.89
C GLU A 344 7.01 -10.74 -22.14
N LEU A 345 6.85 -9.93 -21.07
CA LEU A 345 6.67 -8.49 -21.15
C LEU A 345 7.98 -7.73 -20.89
N ALA A 346 8.84 -8.32 -20.08
CA ALA A 346 10.13 -7.75 -19.67
C ALA A 346 11.21 -8.87 -19.74
N PRO A 347 11.71 -9.19 -20.94
CA PRO A 347 12.66 -10.26 -21.13
C PRO A 347 13.91 -10.12 -20.26
N GLY A 348 14.22 -11.17 -19.50
CA GLY A 348 15.31 -11.21 -18.53
C GLY A 348 14.87 -11.03 -17.07
N VAL A 349 13.58 -10.76 -16.81
CA VAL A 349 13.08 -10.67 -15.42
C VAL A 349 13.10 -12.03 -14.72
N ALA A 350 12.87 -13.12 -15.43
CA ALA A 350 13.00 -14.48 -14.94
C ALA A 350 14.41 -15.07 -15.16
N SER A 351 15.43 -14.23 -15.31
CA SER A 351 16.81 -14.70 -15.41
C SER A 351 17.20 -15.53 -14.18
N PRO A 352 17.99 -16.60 -14.35
CA PRO A 352 18.59 -17.34 -13.24
C PRO A 352 19.35 -16.47 -12.24
N GLN A 353 19.77 -15.28 -12.65
CA GLN A 353 20.56 -14.33 -11.85
C GLN A 353 19.71 -13.31 -11.10
N THR A 354 18.42 -13.21 -11.40
CA THR A 354 17.49 -12.30 -10.71
C THR A 354 17.55 -12.49 -9.20
N LEU A 355 17.66 -11.37 -8.48
CA LEU A 355 17.72 -11.38 -7.03
C LEU A 355 16.32 -11.17 -6.45
N ILE A 356 16.03 -11.96 -5.43
CA ILE A 356 14.74 -11.97 -4.74
C ILE A 356 14.99 -11.73 -3.26
N TYR A 357 14.25 -10.78 -2.67
CA TYR A 357 14.30 -10.46 -1.24
C TYR A 357 12.97 -10.77 -0.60
N ALA A 358 12.97 -11.33 0.60
CA ALA A 358 11.77 -11.69 1.34
C ALA A 358 11.88 -11.36 2.83
N PRO A 359 10.71 -11.13 3.47
CA PRO A 359 9.38 -11.03 2.86
C PRO A 359 9.04 -9.61 2.44
N GLU A 360 8.18 -9.44 1.45
CA GLU A 360 7.43 -8.21 1.26
C GLU A 360 5.96 -8.50 1.50
N ILE A 361 5.37 -7.85 2.49
CA ILE A 361 3.99 -8.07 2.89
C ILE A 361 3.26 -6.73 2.92
N LYS A 362 2.10 -6.70 2.28
CA LYS A 362 1.20 -5.54 2.37
C LYS A 362 -0.05 -5.98 3.13
N TYR A 363 -0.10 -5.55 4.39
CA TYR A 363 -1.25 -5.78 5.24
C TYR A 363 -2.40 -4.89 4.82
N TYR A 364 -3.58 -5.48 4.79
CA TYR A 364 -4.82 -4.75 4.69
C TYR A 364 -5.42 -4.74 6.09
N SER A 365 -5.81 -3.57 6.58
CA SER A 365 -6.53 -3.49 7.85
C SER A 365 -7.84 -4.26 7.77
N ALA A 366 -8.33 -4.75 8.90
CA ALA A 366 -9.70 -5.24 8.96
C ALA A 366 -10.65 -4.15 8.46
N ARG A 367 -11.53 -4.52 7.54
CA ARG A 367 -12.44 -3.60 6.86
C ARG A 367 -13.78 -3.58 7.59
N PRO A 368 -14.23 -2.44 8.13
CA PRO A 368 -15.57 -2.34 8.66
C PRO A 368 -16.61 -2.44 7.55
N THR A 369 -17.75 -3.06 7.86
CA THR A 369 -18.93 -3.00 7.01
C THR A 369 -19.45 -1.58 7.01
N VAL A 370 -19.57 -0.96 5.83
CA VAL A 370 -19.98 0.44 5.66
C VAL A 370 -21.04 0.57 4.58
N ASP A 371 -21.86 1.63 4.69
CA ASP A 371 -22.75 2.04 3.61
C ASP A 371 -22.01 2.83 2.50
N ALA A 372 -22.72 3.28 1.48
CA ALA A 372 -22.17 4.07 0.38
C ALA A 372 -21.58 5.43 0.80
N HIS A 373 -21.86 5.88 2.02
CA HIS A 373 -21.36 7.12 2.62
C HIS A 373 -20.33 6.87 3.73
N LEU A 374 -19.83 5.64 3.82
CA LEU A 374 -18.82 5.18 4.79
C LEU A 374 -19.26 5.29 6.26
N MET A 375 -20.56 5.29 6.54
CA MET A 375 -21.08 5.08 7.87
C MET A 375 -21.00 3.59 8.21
N THR A 376 -20.49 3.27 9.39
CA THR A 376 -20.42 1.88 9.89
C THR A 376 -21.81 1.36 10.28
N THR A 377 -21.89 0.14 10.75
CA THR A 377 -23.13 -0.39 11.36
C THR A 377 -23.55 0.33 12.64
N VAL A 378 -22.69 1.22 13.18
CA VAL A 378 -22.99 2.09 14.31
C VAL A 378 -23.40 3.47 13.80
N PRO A 379 -24.67 3.89 13.96
CA PRO A 379 -25.16 5.16 13.43
C PRO A 379 -24.36 6.36 13.98
N GLY A 380 -23.93 7.25 13.06
CA GLY A 380 -23.12 8.42 13.40
C GLY A 380 -21.61 8.15 13.46
N LEU A 381 -21.17 6.89 13.32
CA LEU A 381 -19.76 6.52 13.28
C LEU A 381 -19.34 6.24 11.85
N PHE A 382 -18.38 7.01 11.36
CA PHE A 382 -17.83 6.95 10.01
C PHE A 382 -16.36 6.54 10.02
N VAL A 383 -15.90 6.00 8.92
CA VAL A 383 -14.49 5.59 8.75
C VAL A 383 -13.97 6.01 7.37
N ALA A 384 -12.66 6.26 7.26
CA ALA A 384 -12.02 6.57 5.99
C ALA A 384 -10.53 6.18 5.98
N GLY A 385 -9.99 6.05 4.79
CA GLY A 385 -8.56 5.91 4.53
C GLY A 385 -7.97 4.53 4.80
N ASP A 386 -6.65 4.48 4.80
CA ASP A 386 -5.86 3.25 4.87
C ASP A 386 -6.06 2.48 6.19
N GLY A 387 -6.22 3.20 7.30
CA GLY A 387 -6.44 2.59 8.62
C GLY A 387 -7.73 1.78 8.69
N ALA A 388 -8.74 2.14 7.91
CA ALA A 388 -10.02 1.44 7.81
C ALA A 388 -10.02 0.35 6.71
N GLY A 389 -8.89 0.04 6.09
CA GLY A 389 -8.80 -0.94 5.01
C GLY A 389 -9.55 -0.55 3.72
N LEU A 390 -9.96 0.72 3.58
CA LEU A 390 -10.74 1.22 2.45
C LEU A 390 -9.87 1.76 1.32
N SER A 391 -8.60 2.02 1.60
CA SER A 391 -7.64 2.54 0.64
C SER A 391 -6.23 2.02 0.89
N ARG A 392 -5.34 2.27 -0.08
CA ARG A 392 -3.92 1.90 -0.06
C ARG A 392 -3.08 2.91 -0.83
N GLY A 393 -3.64 4.10 -1.07
CA GLY A 393 -3.01 5.16 -1.85
C GLY A 393 -3.65 6.51 -1.57
N ILE A 394 -2.91 7.57 -1.83
CA ILE A 394 -3.26 8.96 -1.48
C ILE A 394 -4.62 9.37 -2.07
N ASN A 395 -4.83 9.07 -3.36
CA ASN A 395 -6.05 9.43 -4.09
C ASN A 395 -7.31 8.78 -3.50
N VAL A 396 -7.28 7.45 -3.31
CA VAL A 396 -8.44 6.72 -2.78
C VAL A 396 -8.65 7.05 -1.30
N ALA A 397 -7.58 7.24 -0.51
CA ALA A 397 -7.72 7.70 0.88
C ALA A 397 -8.45 9.04 0.96
N ALA A 398 -8.06 10.01 0.14
CA ALA A 398 -8.72 11.33 0.06
C ALA A 398 -10.18 11.19 -0.42
N ALA A 399 -10.44 10.34 -1.41
CA ALA A 399 -11.79 10.09 -1.93
C ALA A 399 -12.71 9.51 -0.83
N THR A 400 -12.22 8.56 -0.03
CA THR A 400 -12.99 8.04 1.11
C THR A 400 -13.28 9.12 2.15
N GLY A 401 -12.37 10.07 2.36
CA GLY A 401 -12.61 11.24 3.22
C GLY A 401 -13.76 12.11 2.71
N VAL A 402 -13.83 12.35 1.41
CA VAL A 402 -14.95 13.11 0.79
C VAL A 402 -16.28 12.35 0.91
N LEU A 403 -16.29 11.05 0.67
CA LEU A 403 -17.50 10.22 0.83
C LEU A 403 -18.02 10.26 2.26
N ALA A 404 -17.13 10.08 3.25
CA ALA A 404 -17.49 10.16 4.66
C ALA A 404 -18.00 11.54 5.06
N ALA A 405 -17.38 12.62 4.59
CA ALA A 405 -17.82 13.99 4.87
C ALA A 405 -19.23 14.24 4.31
N ARG A 406 -19.52 13.81 3.09
CA ARG A 406 -20.89 13.87 2.51
C ARG A 406 -21.89 13.07 3.33
N GLY A 407 -21.49 11.90 3.83
CA GLY A 407 -22.29 11.08 4.73
C GLY A 407 -22.61 11.76 6.06
N ILE A 408 -21.62 12.38 6.67
CA ILE A 408 -21.78 13.13 7.93
C ILE A 408 -22.75 14.29 7.74
N LEU A 409 -22.62 15.06 6.65
CA LEU A 409 -23.54 16.16 6.37
C LEU A 409 -24.98 15.67 6.23
N LYS A 410 -25.20 14.56 5.52
CA LYS A 410 -26.53 13.95 5.38
C LYS A 410 -27.07 13.48 6.72
N TYR A 411 -26.26 12.76 7.51
CA TYR A 411 -26.63 12.27 8.83
C TYR A 411 -27.03 13.40 9.78
N LEU A 412 -26.22 14.46 9.86
CA LEU A 412 -26.50 15.60 10.74
C LEU A 412 -27.72 16.42 10.30
N SER A 413 -28.04 16.42 9.00
CA SER A 413 -29.23 17.09 8.48
C SER A 413 -30.51 16.32 8.80
N SER A 414 -30.48 14.98 8.74
CA SER A 414 -31.63 14.13 9.09
C SER A 414 -31.91 14.06 10.59
N ALA A 415 -30.91 14.30 11.44
CA ALA A 415 -31.06 14.33 12.89
C ALA A 415 -31.63 15.67 13.44
N LYS A 416 -31.97 16.64 12.56
CA LYS A 416 -32.58 17.92 12.92
C LYS A 416 -34.11 17.89 12.78
N THR A 417 -34.65 16.85 12.20
CA THR A 417 -36.11 16.59 12.10
C THR A 417 -36.52 15.58 13.18
#